data_fa08cdbc7139bc5f8536945a61041226
#
_entry.id   fa08cdbc7139bc5f8536945a61041226
#
_cell.length_a   1.000
_cell.length_b   1.000
_cell.length_c   1.000
_cell.angle_alpha   90.00
_cell.angle_beta   90.00
_cell.angle_gamma   90.00
#
_symmetry.space_group_name_H-M   'P 1'
#
loop_
_entity.id
_entity.type
_entity.pdbx_description
1 polymer ?
#
loop_
_entity_poly.entity_id
_entity_poly.type
_entity_poly.pdbx_seq_one_letter_code
_entity_poly.pdbx_strand_id
1 'polypeptide(L)'
;MESLNPTAVPPVAPGFELVCPAGSLPALKAAVDNGASCVYLGLRDATNARNFAGLNFDEADIANGIRYAHERGCKVFMALNTYPQAANPAPWRAAMDKAVDMGVDAVILADPGLMQYGAQHHPKLRLHLSVQGSATSADAINFYREQFG
;
A
#
# COMPACT_ATOMS: atom_id res chain seq x y z
N MET A 1 12.46 37.16 21.03
CA MET A 1 12.24 36.62 19.66
C MET A 1 12.79 35.21 19.66
N GLU A 2 11.92 34.23 19.96
CA GLU A 2 12.29 32.82 19.87
C GLU A 2 12.36 32.43 18.40
N SER A 3 13.50 31.94 17.96
CA SER A 3 13.69 31.42 16.60
C SER A 3 12.87 30.14 16.48
N LEU A 4 11.79 30.18 15.73
CA LEU A 4 11.06 28.99 15.31
C LEU A 4 12.04 28.10 14.56
N ASN A 5 12.37 26.97 15.15
CA ASN A 5 13.14 25.92 14.49
C ASN A 5 12.23 25.30 13.37
N PRO A 6 12.53 25.51 12.07
CA PRO A 6 11.64 25.12 10.98
C PRO A 6 11.61 23.60 10.70
N THR A 7 12.25 22.78 11.52
CA THR A 7 12.43 21.34 11.28
C THR A 7 11.65 20.43 12.24
N ALA A 8 10.90 20.96 13.18
CA ALA A 8 10.07 20.13 14.04
C ALA A 8 8.69 19.92 13.41
N VAL A 9 8.52 18.79 12.73
CA VAL A 9 7.19 18.34 12.31
C VAL A 9 6.34 18.14 13.58
N PRO A 10 5.16 18.79 13.69
CA PRO A 10 4.32 18.59 14.85
C PRO A 10 3.87 17.12 14.92
N PRO A 11 3.85 16.50 16.10
CA PRO A 11 3.38 15.13 16.22
C PRO A 11 1.91 15.05 15.75
N VAL A 12 1.59 14.00 15.01
CA VAL A 12 0.21 13.68 14.63
C VAL A 12 -0.61 13.55 15.92
N ALA A 13 -1.77 14.20 15.98
CA ALA A 13 -2.60 14.18 17.17
C ALA A 13 -2.94 12.72 17.56
N PRO A 14 -2.97 12.39 18.86
CA PRO A 14 -3.29 11.02 19.31
C PRO A 14 -4.61 10.53 18.72
N GLY A 15 -4.58 9.33 18.09
CA GLY A 15 -5.77 8.73 17.48
C GLY A 15 -5.94 8.99 15.98
N PHE A 16 -5.07 9.79 15.34
CA PHE A 16 -5.06 9.97 13.89
C PHE A 16 -3.83 9.33 13.26
N GLU A 17 -4.02 8.68 12.12
CA GLU A 17 -2.94 8.20 11.25
C GLU A 17 -2.90 9.08 9.99
N LEU A 18 -1.72 9.59 9.65
CA LEU A 18 -1.50 10.30 8.40
C LEU A 18 -1.09 9.28 7.33
N VAL A 19 -1.96 9.05 6.35
CA VAL A 19 -1.73 8.14 5.24
C VAL A 19 -1.45 8.93 3.97
N CYS A 20 -0.24 8.76 3.41
CA CYS A 20 0.22 9.53 2.26
C CYS A 20 0.42 8.66 1.02
N PRO A 21 -0.03 9.11 -0.17
CA PRO A 21 0.38 8.50 -1.43
C PRO A 21 1.84 8.81 -1.74
N ALA A 22 2.56 7.84 -2.31
CA ALA A 22 3.90 8.06 -2.83
C ALA A 22 4.02 7.57 -4.27
N GLY A 23 4.28 8.48 -5.20
CA GLY A 23 4.47 8.16 -6.61
C GLY A 23 5.95 8.05 -7.02
N SER A 24 6.88 8.25 -6.09
CA SER A 24 8.32 8.15 -6.29
C SER A 24 9.06 7.99 -4.97
N LEU A 25 10.30 7.52 -5.01
CA LEU A 25 11.12 7.41 -3.79
C LEU A 25 11.35 8.75 -3.08
N PRO A 26 11.61 9.88 -3.78
CA PRO A 26 11.67 11.18 -3.11
C PRO A 26 10.36 11.59 -2.43
N ALA A 27 9.21 11.33 -3.06
CA ALA A 27 7.89 11.61 -2.48
C ALA A 27 7.63 10.75 -1.24
N LEU A 28 8.01 9.46 -1.25
CA LEU A 28 7.94 8.57 -0.10
C LEU A 28 8.77 9.13 1.07
N LYS A 29 10.02 9.47 0.82
CA LYS A 29 10.90 10.04 1.85
C LYS A 29 10.34 11.34 2.42
N ALA A 30 9.85 12.23 1.56
CA ALA A 30 9.23 13.49 2.02
C ALA A 30 8.00 13.22 2.90
N ALA A 31 7.14 12.26 2.56
CA ALA A 31 5.99 11.89 3.38
C ALA A 31 6.42 11.35 4.76
N VAL A 32 7.37 10.42 4.77
CA VAL A 32 7.92 9.83 6.01
C VAL A 32 8.57 10.88 6.90
N ASP A 33 9.40 11.75 6.33
CA ASP A 33 10.12 12.81 7.06
C ASP A 33 9.16 13.88 7.62
N ASN A 34 7.95 13.98 7.05
CA ASN A 34 6.91 14.88 7.53
C ASN A 34 5.81 14.19 8.36
N GLY A 35 6.12 13.03 8.96
CA GLY A 35 5.30 12.40 9.98
C GLY A 35 4.19 11.50 9.44
N ALA A 36 4.29 11.00 8.22
CA ALA A 36 3.37 9.98 7.75
C ALA A 36 3.42 8.74 8.64
N SER A 37 2.26 8.27 9.09
CA SER A 37 2.11 7.00 9.82
C SER A 37 2.15 5.81 8.86
N CYS A 38 1.72 6.05 7.62
CA CYS A 38 1.70 5.07 6.55
C CYS A 38 1.91 5.75 5.20
N VAL A 39 2.64 5.11 4.31
CA VAL A 39 2.71 5.48 2.90
C VAL A 39 2.14 4.35 2.05
N TYR A 40 1.45 4.67 0.96
CA TYR A 40 1.06 3.67 -0.01
C TYR A 40 1.65 3.98 -1.39
N LEU A 41 2.06 2.93 -2.08
CA LEU A 41 2.76 2.98 -3.35
C LEU A 41 2.25 1.89 -4.30
N GLY A 42 2.68 1.90 -5.53
CA GLY A 42 2.35 0.88 -6.52
C GLY A 42 3.53 0.56 -7.43
N LEU A 43 3.51 -0.63 -8.00
CA LEU A 43 4.45 -1.05 -9.04
C LEU A 43 4.22 -0.26 -10.34
N ARG A 44 5.28 -0.16 -11.15
CA ARG A 44 5.22 0.43 -12.50
C ARG A 44 4.79 -0.63 -13.51
N ASP A 45 3.62 -1.25 -13.27
CA ASP A 45 3.07 -2.29 -14.13
C ASP A 45 1.53 -2.33 -14.10
N ALA A 46 0.95 -3.35 -14.73
CA ALA A 46 -0.49 -3.51 -14.88
C ALA A 46 -1.23 -3.84 -13.57
N THR A 47 -0.53 -4.16 -12.48
CA THR A 47 -1.16 -4.48 -11.19
C THR A 47 -1.62 -3.24 -10.43
N ASN A 48 -1.15 -2.06 -10.83
CA ASN A 48 -1.47 -0.77 -10.24
C ASN A 48 -2.36 0.07 -11.15
N ALA A 49 -3.54 0.43 -10.68
CA ALA A 49 -4.51 1.26 -11.42
C ALA A 49 -4.00 2.68 -11.72
N ARG A 50 -3.00 3.17 -11.00
CA ARG A 50 -2.39 4.49 -11.19
C ARG A 50 -1.00 4.39 -11.80
N ASN A 51 -0.81 3.45 -12.72
CA ASN A 51 0.44 3.30 -13.46
C ASN A 51 0.56 4.39 -14.53
N PHE A 52 0.97 5.58 -14.12
CA PHE A 52 1.22 6.71 -15.04
C PHE A 52 2.69 6.80 -15.42
N ALA A 53 2.96 7.28 -16.63
CA ALA A 53 4.33 7.48 -17.12
C ALA A 53 5.13 8.41 -16.18
N GLY A 54 6.33 7.99 -15.80
CA GLY A 54 7.21 8.74 -14.90
C GLY A 54 6.89 8.64 -13.41
N LEU A 55 5.81 7.93 -13.04
CA LEU A 55 5.45 7.67 -11.66
C LEU A 55 5.60 6.18 -11.32
N ASN A 56 5.47 5.90 -10.03
CA ASN A 56 5.57 4.57 -9.42
C ASN A 56 7.01 4.02 -9.37
N PHE A 57 7.13 2.83 -8.82
CA PHE A 57 8.39 2.30 -8.35
C PHE A 57 8.84 1.11 -9.19
N ASP A 58 10.12 1.00 -9.39
CA ASP A 58 10.76 -0.28 -9.67
C ASP A 58 11.08 -1.02 -8.36
N GLU A 59 11.53 -2.26 -8.48
CA GLU A 59 11.77 -3.12 -7.33
C GLU A 59 12.87 -2.60 -6.39
N ALA A 60 13.91 -2.00 -6.94
CA ALA A 60 15.02 -1.47 -6.15
C ALA A 60 14.58 -0.25 -5.34
N ASP A 61 13.78 0.62 -5.94
CA ASP A 61 13.22 1.78 -5.28
C ASP A 61 12.23 1.40 -4.18
N ILE A 62 11.42 0.33 -4.39
CA ILE A 62 10.52 -0.20 -3.36
C ILE A 62 11.30 -0.70 -2.16
N ALA A 63 12.31 -1.56 -2.37
CA ALA A 63 13.11 -2.10 -1.27
C ALA A 63 13.80 -1.00 -0.46
N ASN A 64 14.33 0.04 -1.15
CA ASN A 64 14.90 1.21 -0.49
C ASN A 64 13.84 2.02 0.27
N GLY A 65 12.65 2.18 -0.30
CA GLY A 65 11.54 2.91 0.31
C GLY A 65 11.00 2.22 1.55
N ILE A 66 10.80 0.89 1.50
CA ILE A 66 10.32 0.10 2.64
C ILE A 66 11.32 0.20 3.80
N ARG A 67 12.60 -0.02 3.55
CA ARG A 67 13.64 0.10 4.58
C ARG A 67 13.62 1.50 5.21
N TYR A 68 13.61 2.55 4.38
CA TYR A 68 13.59 3.93 4.84
C TYR A 68 12.38 4.24 5.73
N ALA A 69 11.20 3.77 5.35
CA ALA A 69 9.97 3.96 6.10
C ALA A 69 9.98 3.19 7.42
N HIS A 70 10.35 1.91 7.39
CA HIS A 70 10.37 1.06 8.59
C HIS A 70 11.38 1.53 9.63
N GLU A 71 12.57 2.00 9.23
CA GLU A 71 13.56 2.61 10.13
C GLU A 71 13.00 3.82 10.90
N ARG A 72 11.92 4.42 10.41
CA ARG A 72 11.25 5.60 10.98
C ARG A 72 9.86 5.31 11.55
N GLY A 73 9.51 4.01 11.68
CA GLY A 73 8.22 3.58 12.23
C GLY A 73 7.01 3.82 11.32
N CYS A 74 7.23 4.15 10.05
CA CYS A 74 6.18 4.36 9.06
C CYS A 74 5.86 3.05 8.32
N LYS A 75 4.58 2.69 8.21
CA LYS A 75 4.11 1.50 7.48
C LYS A 75 4.13 1.74 5.97
N VAL A 76 4.27 0.67 5.20
CA VAL A 76 4.21 0.71 3.73
C VAL A 76 3.14 -0.23 3.22
N PHE A 77 2.18 0.31 2.46
CA PHE A 77 1.13 -0.45 1.79
C PHE A 77 1.38 -0.49 0.28
N MET A 78 1.19 -1.65 -0.34
CA MET A 78 1.33 -1.79 -1.79
C MET A 78 -0.03 -1.94 -2.47
N ALA A 79 -0.28 -1.11 -3.47
CA ALA A 79 -1.50 -1.18 -4.27
C ALA A 79 -1.34 -2.20 -5.40
N LEU A 80 -2.15 -3.27 -5.33
CA LEU A 80 -2.36 -4.28 -6.37
C LEU A 80 -3.85 -4.24 -6.74
N ASN A 81 -4.32 -3.08 -7.17
CA ASN A 81 -5.73 -2.71 -7.17
C ASN A 81 -6.36 -2.67 -8.55
N THR A 82 -5.76 -3.36 -9.53
CA THR A 82 -6.41 -3.69 -10.81
C THR A 82 -7.00 -5.11 -10.77
N TYR A 83 -7.79 -5.43 -11.78
CA TYR A 83 -8.38 -6.75 -11.93
C TYR A 83 -7.49 -7.62 -12.82
N PRO A 84 -7.13 -8.83 -12.37
CA PRO A 84 -6.39 -9.78 -13.19
C PRO A 84 -7.11 -10.10 -14.50
N GLN A 85 -6.34 -10.30 -15.56
CA GLN A 85 -6.90 -10.80 -16.80
C GLN A 85 -7.36 -12.25 -16.60
N ALA A 86 -8.58 -12.58 -17.01
CA ALA A 86 -9.19 -13.90 -16.79
C ALA A 86 -8.33 -15.08 -17.32
N ALA A 87 -7.63 -14.87 -18.43
CA ALA A 87 -6.76 -15.87 -19.02
C ALA A 87 -5.37 -15.95 -18.38
N ASN A 88 -4.95 -14.94 -17.62
CA ASN A 88 -3.60 -14.88 -17.04
C ASN A 88 -3.55 -14.12 -15.71
N PRO A 89 -3.98 -14.72 -14.59
CA PRO A 89 -3.89 -14.11 -13.26
C PRO A 89 -2.48 -14.18 -12.64
N ALA A 90 -1.55 -14.93 -13.24
CA ALA A 90 -0.23 -15.20 -12.67
C ALA A 90 0.57 -13.93 -12.34
N PRO A 91 0.60 -12.85 -13.15
CA PRO A 91 1.34 -11.64 -12.80
C PRO A 91 0.87 -10.98 -11.48
N TRP A 92 -0.45 -10.99 -11.21
CA TRP A 92 -0.99 -10.41 -9.97
C TRP A 92 -0.65 -11.25 -8.73
N ARG A 93 -0.70 -12.58 -8.85
CA ARG A 93 -0.26 -13.48 -7.77
C ARG A 93 1.23 -13.29 -7.49
N ALA A 94 2.06 -13.30 -8.52
CA ALA A 94 3.48 -13.06 -8.38
C ALA A 94 3.81 -11.67 -7.77
N ALA A 95 3.04 -10.64 -8.12
CA ALA A 95 3.19 -9.32 -7.51
C ALA A 95 2.84 -9.33 -6.01
N MET A 96 1.83 -10.10 -5.60
CA MET A 96 1.48 -10.29 -4.19
C MET A 96 2.58 -11.05 -3.44
N ASP A 97 3.06 -12.17 -3.99
CA ASP A 97 4.15 -12.95 -3.38
C ASP A 97 5.38 -12.06 -3.17
N LYS A 98 5.72 -11.29 -4.20
CA LYS A 98 6.82 -10.32 -4.15
C LYS A 98 6.60 -9.22 -3.10
N ALA A 99 5.39 -8.69 -2.96
CA ALA A 99 5.06 -7.70 -1.94
C ALA A 99 5.32 -8.25 -0.52
N VAL A 100 4.95 -9.51 -0.29
CA VAL A 100 5.23 -10.21 0.98
C VAL A 100 6.73 -10.37 1.19
N ASP A 101 7.47 -10.83 0.18
CA ASP A 101 8.93 -11.02 0.26
C ASP A 101 9.67 -9.70 0.53
N MET A 102 9.17 -8.60 0.00
CA MET A 102 9.70 -7.25 0.26
C MET A 102 9.36 -6.72 1.65
N GLY A 103 8.42 -7.35 2.36
CA GLY A 103 8.04 -6.98 3.72
C GLY A 103 7.08 -5.79 3.80
N VAL A 104 6.16 -5.62 2.85
CA VAL A 104 5.08 -4.62 2.98
C VAL A 104 4.17 -4.95 4.16
N ASP A 105 3.61 -3.94 4.80
CA ASP A 105 2.71 -4.11 5.96
C ASP A 105 1.29 -4.49 5.56
N ALA A 106 0.88 -4.13 4.35
CA ALA A 106 -0.41 -4.50 3.79
C ALA A 106 -0.41 -4.39 2.25
N VAL A 107 -1.39 -5.04 1.63
CA VAL A 107 -1.72 -4.86 0.21
C VAL A 107 -3.13 -4.28 0.07
N ILE A 108 -3.32 -3.42 -0.93
CA ILE A 108 -4.60 -2.79 -1.26
C ILE A 108 -5.12 -3.46 -2.54
N LEU A 109 -6.22 -4.20 -2.43
CA LEU A 109 -6.75 -5.09 -3.46
C LEU A 109 -8.15 -4.69 -3.90
N ALA A 110 -8.50 -4.96 -5.16
CA ALA A 110 -9.85 -4.79 -5.69
C ALA A 110 -10.50 -6.13 -6.08
N ASP A 111 -9.72 -7.08 -6.55
CA ASP A 111 -10.20 -8.36 -7.08
C ASP A 111 -10.42 -9.41 -5.98
N PRO A 112 -11.65 -9.98 -5.86
CA PRO A 112 -11.94 -10.99 -4.85
C PRO A 112 -11.12 -12.27 -5.00
N GLY A 113 -10.77 -12.65 -6.24
CA GLY A 113 -9.94 -13.84 -6.50
C GLY A 113 -8.51 -13.66 -5.98
N LEU A 114 -7.98 -12.44 -6.10
CA LEU A 114 -6.67 -12.10 -5.55
C LEU A 114 -6.72 -11.99 -4.02
N MET A 115 -7.83 -11.50 -3.44
CA MET A 115 -8.05 -11.52 -1.99
C MET A 115 -8.08 -12.94 -1.45
N GLN A 116 -8.79 -13.84 -2.12
CA GLN A 116 -8.83 -15.26 -1.77
C GLN A 116 -7.43 -15.88 -1.82
N TYR A 117 -6.65 -15.57 -2.85
CA TYR A 117 -5.27 -16.01 -2.96
C TYR A 117 -4.43 -15.53 -1.77
N GLY A 118 -4.52 -14.24 -1.43
CA GLY A 118 -3.81 -13.65 -0.30
C GLY A 118 -4.20 -14.29 1.03
N ALA A 119 -5.48 -14.45 1.30
CA ALA A 119 -5.97 -15.08 2.54
C ALA A 119 -5.50 -16.53 2.69
N GLN A 120 -5.39 -17.29 1.59
CA GLN A 120 -4.97 -18.69 1.61
C GLN A 120 -3.45 -18.87 1.70
N HIS A 121 -2.67 -18.08 0.96
CA HIS A 121 -1.23 -18.29 0.83
C HIS A 121 -0.41 -17.39 1.76
N HIS A 122 -0.97 -16.24 2.14
CA HIS A 122 -0.32 -15.24 2.99
C HIS A 122 -1.21 -14.82 4.17
N PRO A 123 -1.60 -15.74 5.07
CA PRO A 123 -2.59 -15.49 6.14
C PRO A 123 -2.14 -14.44 7.18
N LYS A 124 -0.87 -14.03 7.16
CA LYS A 124 -0.34 -12.96 8.01
C LYS A 124 -0.33 -11.60 7.32
N LEU A 125 -0.51 -11.56 6.01
CA LEU A 125 -0.55 -10.32 5.24
C LEU A 125 -1.87 -9.61 5.49
N ARG A 126 -1.81 -8.35 5.84
CA ARG A 126 -3.01 -7.53 5.97
C ARG A 126 -3.58 -7.19 4.60
N LEU A 127 -4.85 -7.50 4.38
CA LEU A 127 -5.56 -7.18 3.15
C LEU A 127 -6.45 -5.95 3.36
N HIS A 128 -6.31 -4.95 2.52
CA HIS A 128 -7.16 -3.77 2.50
C HIS A 128 -7.99 -3.75 1.22
N LEU A 129 -9.29 -3.58 1.36
CA LEU A 129 -10.18 -3.42 0.22
C LEU A 129 -9.98 -2.04 -0.42
N SER A 130 -9.62 -2.02 -1.70
CA SER A 130 -9.54 -0.80 -2.49
C SER A 130 -10.93 -0.19 -2.72
N VAL A 131 -10.99 1.12 -2.90
CA VAL A 131 -12.20 1.81 -3.39
C VAL A 131 -12.69 1.24 -4.72
N GLN A 132 -11.83 0.64 -5.51
CA GLN A 132 -12.17 -0.02 -6.78
C GLN A 132 -12.91 -1.35 -6.58
N GLY A 133 -12.91 -1.93 -5.37
CA GLY A 133 -13.76 -3.07 -4.99
C GLY A 133 -15.22 -2.67 -4.75
N SER A 134 -15.54 -1.37 -4.79
CA SER A 134 -16.89 -0.82 -4.74
C SER A 134 -17.76 -1.30 -3.56
N ALA A 135 -17.18 -1.52 -2.39
CA ALA A 135 -17.93 -1.86 -1.17
C ALA A 135 -18.61 -0.61 -0.61
N THR A 136 -19.81 -0.31 -1.09
CA THR A 136 -20.56 0.91 -0.78
C THR A 136 -21.69 0.69 0.23
N SER A 137 -21.90 -0.54 0.69
CA SER A 137 -22.93 -0.90 1.66
C SER A 137 -22.37 -1.72 2.82
N ALA A 138 -23.07 -1.74 3.94
CA ALA A 138 -22.74 -2.59 5.08
C ALA A 138 -22.68 -4.08 4.70
N ASP A 139 -23.61 -4.52 3.84
CA ASP A 139 -23.65 -5.92 3.37
C ASP A 139 -22.41 -6.27 2.53
N ALA A 140 -21.99 -5.39 1.64
CA ALA A 140 -20.76 -5.60 0.85
C ALA A 140 -19.52 -5.65 1.77
N ILE A 141 -19.42 -4.74 2.75
CA ILE A 141 -18.31 -4.73 3.71
C ILE A 141 -18.31 -6.02 4.54
N ASN A 142 -19.45 -6.45 5.04
CA ASN A 142 -19.58 -7.69 5.79
C ASN A 142 -19.19 -8.91 4.96
N PHE A 143 -19.62 -8.96 3.68
CA PHE A 143 -19.23 -10.01 2.76
C PHE A 143 -17.70 -10.13 2.65
N TYR A 144 -17.01 -9.02 2.37
CA TYR A 144 -15.54 -9.04 2.25
C TYR A 144 -14.87 -9.47 3.56
N ARG A 145 -15.34 -8.97 4.69
CA ARG A 145 -14.80 -9.32 6.00
C ARG A 145 -15.01 -10.80 6.34
N GLU A 146 -16.15 -11.37 6.03
CA GLU A 146 -16.48 -12.77 6.32
C GLU A 146 -15.72 -13.74 5.41
N GLN A 147 -15.46 -13.35 4.17
CA GLN A 147 -14.78 -14.21 3.20
C GLN A 147 -13.25 -14.14 3.29
N PHE A 148 -12.69 -12.99 3.63
CA PHE A 148 -11.25 -12.75 3.50
C PHE A 148 -10.57 -12.25 4.79
N GLY A 149 -11.28 -11.97 5.85
CA GLY A 149 -10.76 -11.44 7.12
C GLY A 149 -10.83 -9.93 7.16
#